data_5e853d2df66fb77fc2e590189f7af384
#
_entry.id   5e853d2df66fb77fc2e590189f7af384
#
_cell.length_a   1.000
_cell.length_b   1.000
_cell.length_c   1.000
_cell.angle_alpha   90.00
_cell.angle_beta   90.00
_cell.angle_gamma   90.00
#
_symmetry.space_group_name_H-M   'P 1'
#
loop_
_entity.id
_entity.type
_entity.pdbx_description
1 polymer ?
#
loop_
_entity_poly.entity_id
_entity_poly.type
_entity_poly.pdbx_seq_one_letter_code
_entity_poly.pdbx_strand_id
1 'polypeptide(L)'
;MAEYKLQNPALLPDKRSNLLFPVALLWGLAVIFIIGYYVIDASLNNSGTKYYLLPWTFLTGAVILAPSVYLFIKKKFDPFHPLVFAAWSYFFPAFFIGGLILAGGFSNPYFLTFIQNEEYDLPLTLVYVILGYGGLTLGFYLPLGKKIGEMLSRRLPVGNWLPEQVLKPGLFLLGLGLINTVLAFSIGLLGFQRVEEIGSFDGVIFMLTFFWLEASFLLWLSIFRSERLNINHYFVIGVLLVTALAKSAFQGNRGSLIQVFILVSFAFVLSRKKILLKHKIWGGVLLLGALLVGMIYGTTFRTIKTTEEKISMDQYASNVFETFEKISDQDMGANLERGFFALTERFENVSQLAVVVSNYEALSTYEADYGLDNNIWKDSIAFLIPRFLWQDKPVATDPYKYGDLYFNYGENAFTLTPMGDLLRNFGPIGVPLGMIILGIFLRLIYSSLRENQEFSFWRATMYYMLLTGISYEGSFGLFIPYDIKIGLVSILGLFIIWFLIKKLRVQSPRFARP
;
A
#
# COMPACT_ATOMS: atom_id res chain seq x y z
N MET A 1 -35.13 20.93 -18.80
CA MET A 1 -34.14 19.82 -18.94
C MET A 1 -33.01 20.34 -19.81
N ALA A 2 -31.90 20.76 -19.20
CA ALA A 2 -30.70 21.13 -19.97
C ALA A 2 -29.86 19.87 -20.05
N GLU A 3 -29.81 19.28 -21.24
CA GLU A 3 -28.86 18.23 -21.59
C GLU A 3 -27.43 18.78 -21.44
N TYR A 4 -26.74 18.38 -20.38
CA TYR A 4 -25.30 18.50 -20.32
C TYR A 4 -24.72 17.50 -21.33
N LYS A 5 -24.52 17.94 -22.56
CA LYS A 5 -23.58 17.28 -23.48
C LYS A 5 -22.20 17.33 -22.83
N LEU A 6 -21.84 16.25 -22.14
CA LEU A 6 -20.46 15.95 -21.81
C LEU A 6 -19.69 15.91 -23.13
N GLN A 7 -18.96 17.00 -23.44
CA GLN A 7 -17.98 17.00 -24.51
C GLN A 7 -17.05 15.82 -24.27
N ASN A 8 -17.17 14.81 -25.12
CA ASN A 8 -16.11 13.83 -25.31
C ASN A 8 -14.80 14.63 -25.46
N PRO A 9 -13.77 14.38 -24.64
CA PRO A 9 -12.48 14.93 -24.94
C PRO A 9 -12.08 14.39 -26.30
N ALA A 10 -12.17 15.24 -27.31
CA ALA A 10 -11.73 14.93 -28.64
C ALA A 10 -10.37 14.24 -28.53
N LEU A 11 -10.28 13.06 -29.12
CA LEU A 11 -9.03 12.37 -29.36
C LEU A 11 -8.12 13.38 -30.08
N LEU A 12 -7.21 14.03 -29.32
CA LEU A 12 -6.21 14.88 -29.93
C LEU A 12 -5.44 14.03 -30.93
N PRO A 13 -5.18 14.55 -32.14
CA PRO A 13 -4.53 13.80 -33.19
C PRO A 13 -3.20 13.25 -32.68
N ASP A 14 -2.98 11.99 -33.03
CA ASP A 14 -1.78 11.21 -32.76
C ASP A 14 -0.54 11.89 -33.38
N LYS A 15 -0.02 12.92 -32.70
CA LYS A 15 1.35 13.31 -32.92
C LYS A 15 2.18 12.17 -32.36
N ARG A 16 2.59 11.26 -33.22
CA ARG A 16 3.66 10.29 -32.96
C ARG A 16 4.87 11.08 -32.46
N SER A 17 4.88 11.42 -31.18
CA SER A 17 6.07 11.92 -30.56
C SER A 17 7.06 10.75 -30.51
N ASN A 18 8.27 10.96 -31.03
CA ASN A 18 9.38 10.02 -31.00
C ASN A 18 9.82 9.73 -29.56
N LEU A 19 9.05 8.93 -28.86
CA LEU A 19 9.16 8.66 -27.42
C LEU A 19 9.76 7.29 -27.15
N LEU A 20 10.27 6.61 -28.19
CA LEU A 20 11.34 5.63 -28.05
C LEU A 20 12.58 6.28 -27.41
N PHE A 21 12.77 7.60 -27.59
CA PHE A 21 13.95 8.32 -27.11
C PHE A 21 14.11 8.32 -25.59
N PRO A 22 13.13 8.66 -24.72
CA PRO A 22 13.33 8.60 -23.27
C PRO A 22 13.49 7.18 -22.74
N VAL A 23 12.84 6.18 -23.35
CA VAL A 23 13.05 4.78 -22.97
C VAL A 23 14.43 4.31 -23.40
N ALA A 24 14.82 4.61 -24.62
CA ALA A 24 16.16 4.32 -25.12
C ALA A 24 17.22 5.08 -24.30
N LEU A 25 16.94 6.31 -23.88
CA LEU A 25 17.81 7.10 -23.00
C LEU A 25 17.95 6.45 -21.61
N LEU A 26 16.85 6.04 -20.97
CA LEU A 26 16.90 5.36 -19.67
C LEU A 26 17.66 4.04 -19.75
N TRP A 27 17.41 3.23 -20.78
CA TRP A 27 18.13 1.99 -21.02
C TRP A 27 19.57 2.24 -21.43
N GLY A 28 19.83 3.27 -22.24
CA GLY A 28 21.18 3.70 -22.61
C GLY A 28 21.98 4.18 -21.38
N LEU A 29 21.36 4.97 -20.50
CA LEU A 29 21.98 5.38 -19.23
C LEU A 29 22.23 4.19 -18.31
N ALA A 30 21.30 3.23 -18.21
CA ALA A 30 21.52 2.00 -17.46
C ALA A 30 22.70 1.19 -18.01
N VAL A 31 22.79 1.04 -19.34
CA VAL A 31 23.91 0.35 -20.01
C VAL A 31 25.24 1.11 -19.82
N ILE A 32 25.26 2.43 -19.99
CA ILE A 32 26.45 3.27 -19.77
C ILE A 32 26.89 3.16 -18.30
N PHE A 33 25.95 3.13 -17.36
CA PHE A 33 26.24 2.99 -15.94
C PHE A 33 26.82 1.60 -15.62
N ILE A 34 26.27 0.53 -16.24
CA ILE A 34 26.81 -0.83 -16.12
C ILE A 34 28.24 -0.90 -16.64
N ILE A 35 28.49 -0.34 -17.83
CA ILE A 35 29.86 -0.31 -18.42
C ILE A 35 30.79 0.55 -17.56
N GLY A 36 30.34 1.74 -17.14
CA GLY A 36 31.11 2.64 -16.28
C GLY A 36 31.48 1.99 -14.95
N TYR A 37 30.57 1.20 -14.38
CA TYR A 37 30.80 0.43 -13.16
C TYR A 37 31.98 -0.55 -13.33
N TYR A 38 31.95 -1.40 -14.36
CA TYR A 38 33.04 -2.36 -14.59
C TYR A 38 34.40 -1.68 -14.80
N VAL A 39 34.44 -0.48 -15.36
CA VAL A 39 35.66 0.31 -15.53
C VAL A 39 36.13 0.92 -14.20
N ILE A 40 35.20 1.33 -13.33
CA ILE A 40 35.49 1.94 -12.03
C ILE A 40 35.85 0.86 -10.99
N ASP A 41 35.16 -0.28 -10.98
CA ASP A 41 35.40 -1.39 -10.06
C ASP A 41 36.84 -1.96 -10.22
N ALA A 42 37.34 -1.97 -11.42
CA ALA A 42 38.73 -2.31 -11.70
C ALA A 42 39.75 -1.36 -11.02
N SER A 43 39.30 -0.19 -10.51
CA SER A 43 40.19 0.85 -9.98
C SER A 43 40.00 1.17 -8.48
N LEU A 44 38.96 0.62 -7.79
CA LEU A 44 38.62 1.00 -6.41
C LEU A 44 38.45 -0.22 -5.49
N ASN A 45 39.51 -0.69 -4.87
CA ASN A 45 39.47 -1.59 -3.73
C ASN A 45 39.02 -0.82 -2.47
N ASN A 46 37.73 -0.77 -2.19
CA ASN A 46 37.22 -0.15 -0.97
C ASN A 46 36.40 -1.15 -0.14
N SER A 47 36.92 -1.49 1.05
CA SER A 47 36.28 -2.37 2.03
C SER A 47 35.04 -1.72 2.64
N GLY A 48 33.88 -2.31 2.40
CA GLY A 48 32.62 -1.92 3.06
C GLY A 48 31.48 -1.51 2.12
N THR A 49 31.80 -1.02 0.93
CA THR A 49 30.83 -0.72 -0.11
C THR A 49 30.62 -1.94 -1.02
N LYS A 50 29.38 -2.11 -1.49
CA LYS A 50 28.99 -3.26 -2.35
C LYS A 50 28.68 -2.76 -3.77
N TYR A 51 29.62 -2.02 -4.38
CA TYR A 51 29.39 -1.40 -5.70
C TYR A 51 29.11 -2.39 -6.82
N TYR A 52 29.46 -3.67 -6.66
CA TYR A 52 29.10 -4.74 -7.58
C TYR A 52 27.60 -4.94 -7.73
N LEU A 53 26.79 -4.40 -6.80
CA LEU A 53 25.32 -4.42 -6.86
C LEU A 53 24.73 -3.35 -7.79
N LEU A 54 25.48 -2.27 -8.08
CA LEU A 54 24.94 -1.13 -8.84
C LEU A 54 24.35 -1.54 -10.20
N PRO A 55 25.00 -2.39 -11.03
CA PRO A 55 24.42 -2.82 -12.30
C PRO A 55 23.05 -3.48 -12.12
N TRP A 56 22.93 -4.39 -11.16
CA TRP A 56 21.70 -5.11 -10.86
C TRP A 56 20.63 -4.18 -10.29
N THR A 57 21.01 -3.25 -9.43
CA THR A 57 20.12 -2.24 -8.85
C THR A 57 19.55 -1.34 -9.95
N PHE A 58 20.36 -0.84 -10.88
CA PHE A 58 19.89 -0.01 -11.99
C PHE A 58 19.01 -0.79 -12.96
N LEU A 59 19.35 -2.04 -13.25
CA LEU A 59 18.51 -2.92 -14.06
C LEU A 59 17.14 -3.15 -13.40
N THR A 60 17.14 -3.41 -12.10
CA THR A 60 15.92 -3.54 -11.30
C THR A 60 15.08 -2.27 -11.37
N GLY A 61 15.68 -1.10 -11.15
CA GLY A 61 15.02 0.18 -11.27
C GLY A 61 14.43 0.43 -12.66
N ALA A 62 15.15 0.09 -13.71
CA ALA A 62 14.68 0.21 -15.09
C ALA A 62 13.44 -0.66 -15.36
N VAL A 63 13.45 -1.93 -14.90
CA VAL A 63 12.29 -2.84 -15.03
C VAL A 63 11.10 -2.33 -14.25
N ILE A 64 11.29 -1.88 -13.00
CA ILE A 64 10.21 -1.36 -12.14
C ILE A 64 9.59 -0.09 -12.74
N LEU A 65 10.40 0.81 -13.30
CA LEU A 65 9.92 2.05 -13.88
C LEU A 65 9.36 1.90 -15.30
N ALA A 66 9.65 0.81 -16.01
CA ALA A 66 9.24 0.61 -17.41
C ALA A 66 7.73 0.83 -17.66
N PRO A 67 6.79 0.30 -16.85
CA PRO A 67 5.36 0.58 -17.03
C PRO A 67 5.01 2.06 -16.86
N SER A 68 5.63 2.75 -15.89
CA SER A 68 5.41 4.19 -15.65
C SER A 68 5.87 5.01 -16.84
N VAL A 69 7.05 4.73 -17.36
CA VAL A 69 7.64 5.39 -18.53
C VAL A 69 6.79 5.12 -19.76
N TYR A 70 6.37 3.86 -20.00
CA TYR A 70 5.50 3.49 -21.11
C TYR A 70 4.17 4.26 -21.09
N LEU A 71 3.51 4.33 -19.93
CA LEU A 71 2.25 5.07 -19.78
C LEU A 71 2.44 6.58 -19.94
N PHE A 72 3.55 7.11 -19.44
CA PHE A 72 3.90 8.52 -19.64
C PHE A 72 4.08 8.85 -21.14
N ILE A 73 4.81 8.00 -21.84
CA ILE A 73 5.02 8.07 -23.29
C ILE A 73 3.69 8.05 -24.04
N LYS A 74 2.79 7.14 -23.68
CA LYS A 74 1.45 7.02 -24.27
C LYS A 74 0.50 8.14 -23.83
N LYS A 75 0.96 9.13 -23.03
CA LYS A 75 0.12 10.20 -22.44
C LYS A 75 -1.07 9.66 -21.64
N LYS A 76 -0.95 8.46 -21.11
CA LYS A 76 -1.93 7.76 -20.26
C LYS A 76 -1.43 7.57 -18.83
N PHE A 77 -0.42 8.35 -18.41
CA PHE A 77 0.12 8.26 -17.08
C PHE A 77 -0.96 8.61 -16.05
N ASP A 78 -1.22 7.65 -15.17
CA ASP A 78 -2.10 7.79 -14.01
C ASP A 78 -1.29 7.28 -12.80
N PRO A 79 -1.03 8.10 -11.77
CA PRO A 79 -0.29 7.65 -10.58
C PRO A 79 -1.00 6.51 -9.83
N PHE A 80 -2.30 6.35 -10.05
CA PHE A 80 -3.13 5.29 -9.49
C PHE A 80 -3.47 4.18 -10.50
N HIS A 81 -2.73 4.07 -11.59
CA HIS A 81 -2.68 2.86 -12.38
C HIS A 81 -2.02 1.74 -11.57
N PRO A 82 -2.56 0.50 -11.50
CA PRO A 82 -2.06 -0.52 -10.56
C PRO A 82 -0.56 -0.77 -10.63
N LEU A 83 0.03 -0.88 -11.83
CA LEU A 83 1.48 -1.08 -11.98
C LEU A 83 2.28 0.15 -11.54
N VAL A 84 1.80 1.36 -11.83
CA VAL A 84 2.44 2.61 -11.39
C VAL A 84 2.37 2.72 -9.87
N PHE A 85 1.20 2.45 -9.30
CA PHE A 85 1.00 2.48 -7.85
C PHE A 85 1.89 1.46 -7.15
N ALA A 86 1.94 0.21 -7.61
CA ALA A 86 2.82 -0.82 -7.07
C ALA A 86 4.30 -0.40 -7.15
N ALA A 87 4.74 0.12 -8.31
CA ALA A 87 6.09 0.61 -8.50
C ALA A 87 6.46 1.68 -7.46
N TRP A 88 5.68 2.74 -7.36
CA TRP A 88 6.05 3.90 -6.54
C TRP A 88 5.73 3.75 -5.05
N SER A 89 4.72 2.94 -4.69
CA SER A 89 4.39 2.72 -3.28
C SER A 89 5.32 1.71 -2.59
N TYR A 90 5.95 0.79 -3.35
CA TYR A 90 6.76 -0.25 -2.74
C TYR A 90 8.01 -0.62 -3.56
N PHE A 91 7.87 -1.13 -4.79
CA PHE A 91 9.00 -1.78 -5.48
C PHE A 91 10.18 -0.84 -5.75
N PHE A 92 9.91 0.40 -6.16
CA PHE A 92 10.97 1.37 -6.45
C PHE A 92 11.71 1.83 -5.18
N PRO A 93 11.04 2.28 -4.09
CA PRO A 93 11.74 2.59 -2.85
C PRO A 93 12.43 1.37 -2.24
N ALA A 94 11.79 0.21 -2.21
CA ALA A 94 12.30 -0.97 -1.51
C ALA A 94 13.52 -1.61 -2.19
N PHE A 95 13.56 -1.64 -3.53
CA PHE A 95 14.57 -2.41 -4.27
C PHE A 95 15.51 -1.55 -5.10
N PHE A 96 15.07 -0.41 -5.63
CA PHE A 96 15.98 0.49 -6.31
C PHE A 96 16.68 1.44 -5.32
N ILE A 97 15.92 2.21 -4.54
CA ILE A 97 16.53 3.10 -3.52
C ILE A 97 17.21 2.25 -2.46
N GLY A 98 16.56 1.17 -1.98
CA GLY A 98 17.13 0.22 -1.04
C GLY A 98 18.40 -0.44 -1.57
N GLY A 99 18.43 -0.82 -2.84
CA GLY A 99 19.64 -1.34 -3.50
C GLY A 99 20.79 -0.33 -3.57
N LEU A 100 20.49 0.96 -3.78
CA LEU A 100 21.50 2.03 -3.72
C LEU A 100 22.02 2.25 -2.29
N ILE A 101 21.15 2.19 -1.29
CA ILE A 101 21.50 2.27 0.14
C ILE A 101 22.45 1.11 0.50
N LEU A 102 22.09 -0.12 0.11
CA LEU A 102 22.89 -1.32 0.34
C LEU A 102 24.24 -1.24 -0.38
N ALA A 103 24.25 -0.84 -1.66
CA ALA A 103 25.48 -0.68 -2.44
C ALA A 103 26.42 0.38 -1.84
N GLY A 104 25.86 1.42 -1.24
CA GLY A 104 26.62 2.47 -0.54
C GLY A 104 27.11 2.07 0.86
N GLY A 105 26.76 0.89 1.38
CA GLY A 105 27.16 0.42 2.71
C GLY A 105 26.36 1.02 3.86
N PHE A 106 25.17 1.58 3.59
CA PHE A 106 24.29 2.20 4.61
C PHE A 106 23.20 1.25 5.12
N SER A 107 23.22 -0.02 4.76
CA SER A 107 22.27 -1.02 5.25
C SER A 107 22.56 -1.44 6.69
N ASN A 108 21.54 -1.98 7.38
CA ASN A 108 21.73 -2.57 8.69
C ASN A 108 22.58 -3.86 8.56
N PRO A 109 23.78 -3.91 9.18
CA PRO A 109 24.67 -5.07 9.05
C PRO A 109 24.08 -6.36 9.64
N TYR A 110 23.09 -6.26 10.51
CA TYR A 110 22.42 -7.42 11.10
C TYR A 110 21.88 -8.40 10.07
N PHE A 111 21.21 -7.93 9.03
CA PHE A 111 20.67 -8.79 7.98
C PHE A 111 21.74 -9.51 7.17
N LEU A 112 22.86 -8.86 6.95
CA LEU A 112 23.98 -9.41 6.18
C LEU A 112 24.61 -10.63 6.87
N THR A 113 24.54 -10.71 8.20
CA THR A 113 25.07 -11.85 8.97
C THR A 113 24.37 -13.16 8.69
N PHE A 114 23.13 -13.13 8.15
CA PHE A 114 22.34 -14.31 7.79
C PHE A 114 22.45 -14.71 6.31
N ILE A 115 23.22 -13.98 5.52
CA ILE A 115 23.44 -14.27 4.10
C ILE A 115 24.70 -15.12 3.95
N GLN A 116 24.58 -16.31 3.36
CA GLN A 116 25.69 -17.26 3.25
C GLN A 116 26.77 -16.79 2.26
N ASN A 117 26.35 -16.22 1.13
CA ASN A 117 27.27 -15.70 0.10
C ASN A 117 26.75 -14.37 -0.46
N GLU A 118 27.18 -13.26 0.13
CA GLU A 118 26.71 -11.92 -0.26
C GLU A 118 26.96 -11.60 -1.74
N GLU A 119 28.10 -12.03 -2.31
CA GLU A 119 28.45 -11.73 -3.70
C GLU A 119 27.55 -12.44 -4.72
N TYR A 120 26.96 -13.56 -4.32
CA TYR A 120 26.03 -14.34 -5.14
C TYR A 120 24.57 -14.05 -4.80
N ASP A 121 24.20 -14.08 -3.52
CA ASP A 121 22.80 -14.04 -3.06
C ASP A 121 22.16 -12.64 -3.21
N LEU A 122 22.95 -11.57 -3.04
CA LEU A 122 22.42 -10.21 -3.20
C LEU A 122 22.08 -9.90 -4.68
N PRO A 123 22.94 -10.16 -5.68
CA PRO A 123 22.57 -10.06 -7.10
C PRO A 123 21.39 -10.97 -7.46
N LEU A 124 21.39 -12.22 -6.98
CA LEU A 124 20.30 -13.17 -7.23
C LEU A 124 18.96 -12.66 -6.68
N THR A 125 18.99 -12.01 -5.53
CA THR A 125 17.81 -11.35 -4.94
C THR A 125 17.24 -10.29 -5.89
N LEU A 126 18.07 -9.44 -6.45
CA LEU A 126 17.65 -8.44 -7.43
C LEU A 126 17.11 -9.08 -8.72
N VAL A 127 17.66 -10.23 -9.14
CA VAL A 127 17.09 -11.02 -10.25
C VAL A 127 15.68 -11.52 -9.91
N TYR A 128 15.43 -12.01 -8.69
CA TYR A 128 14.07 -12.39 -8.28
C TYR A 128 13.11 -11.21 -8.24
N VAL A 129 13.57 -10.03 -7.86
CA VAL A 129 12.76 -8.80 -7.94
C VAL A 129 12.41 -8.47 -9.39
N ILE A 130 13.38 -8.57 -10.31
CA ILE A 130 13.16 -8.36 -11.76
C ILE A 130 12.13 -9.35 -12.30
N LEU A 131 12.30 -10.65 -11.99
CA LEU A 131 11.39 -11.71 -12.42
C LEU A 131 10.00 -11.53 -11.80
N GLY A 132 9.93 -11.17 -10.51
CA GLY A 132 8.67 -10.94 -9.80
C GLY A 132 7.90 -9.75 -10.36
N TYR A 133 8.54 -8.58 -10.47
CA TYR A 133 7.87 -7.40 -11.01
C TYR A 133 7.62 -7.51 -12.53
N GLY A 134 8.50 -8.18 -13.27
CA GLY A 134 8.29 -8.56 -14.66
C GLY A 134 7.07 -9.47 -14.82
N GLY A 135 6.94 -10.48 -13.97
CA GLY A 135 5.79 -11.37 -13.90
C GLY A 135 4.49 -10.61 -13.60
N LEU A 136 4.51 -9.70 -12.61
CA LEU A 136 3.38 -8.82 -12.29
C LEU A 136 2.94 -8.01 -13.51
N THR A 137 3.91 -7.41 -14.20
CA THR A 137 3.66 -6.61 -15.42
C THR A 137 3.10 -7.47 -16.54
N LEU A 138 3.70 -8.64 -16.79
CA LEU A 138 3.22 -9.60 -17.79
C LEU A 138 1.78 -10.02 -17.50
N GLY A 139 1.50 -10.44 -16.26
CA GLY A 139 0.16 -10.85 -15.83
C GLY A 139 -0.89 -9.75 -16.02
N PHE A 140 -0.51 -8.49 -15.74
CA PHE A 140 -1.40 -7.34 -15.93
C PHE A 140 -1.77 -7.13 -17.42
N TYR A 141 -0.85 -7.37 -18.34
CA TYR A 141 -1.12 -7.22 -19.79
C TYR A 141 -1.72 -8.46 -20.45
N LEU A 142 -1.78 -9.61 -19.75
CA LEU A 142 -2.50 -10.77 -20.25
C LEU A 142 -3.99 -10.47 -20.45
N PRO A 143 -4.62 -11.01 -21.53
CA PRO A 143 -6.01 -10.68 -21.87
C PRO A 143 -7.04 -11.20 -20.88
N LEU A 144 -6.70 -12.20 -20.05
CA LEU A 144 -7.59 -12.88 -19.11
C LEU A 144 -8.21 -11.91 -18.10
N GLY A 145 -7.38 -11.15 -17.37
CA GLY A 145 -7.84 -10.19 -16.35
C GLY A 145 -8.73 -9.10 -16.96
N LYS A 146 -8.38 -8.63 -18.17
CA LYS A 146 -9.20 -7.64 -18.89
C LYS A 146 -10.56 -8.20 -19.29
N LYS A 147 -10.61 -9.39 -19.89
CA LYS A 147 -11.87 -10.03 -20.32
C LYS A 147 -12.83 -10.26 -19.14
N ILE A 148 -12.32 -10.80 -18.04
CA ILE A 148 -13.11 -11.02 -16.83
C ILE A 148 -13.57 -9.68 -16.23
N GLY A 149 -12.70 -8.68 -16.15
CA GLY A 149 -13.03 -7.37 -15.63
C GLY A 149 -14.08 -6.63 -16.45
N GLU A 150 -14.03 -6.69 -17.78
CA GLU A 150 -15.05 -6.12 -18.67
C GLU A 150 -16.40 -6.84 -18.52
N MET A 151 -16.40 -8.17 -18.41
CA MET A 151 -17.62 -8.96 -18.15
C MET A 151 -18.24 -8.56 -16.80
N LEU A 152 -17.43 -8.42 -15.77
CA LEU A 152 -17.89 -7.99 -14.44
C LEU A 152 -18.43 -6.56 -14.48
N SER A 153 -17.72 -5.63 -15.14
CA SER A 153 -18.13 -4.23 -15.27
C SER A 153 -19.54 -4.06 -15.87
N ARG A 154 -19.93 -4.92 -16.81
CA ARG A 154 -21.28 -4.89 -17.41
C ARG A 154 -22.40 -5.28 -16.44
N ARG A 155 -22.07 -6.02 -15.38
CA ARG A 155 -23.01 -6.46 -14.34
C ARG A 155 -23.07 -5.51 -13.14
N LEU A 156 -22.10 -4.61 -13.04
CA LEU A 156 -22.04 -3.65 -11.95
C LEU A 156 -23.10 -2.55 -12.11
N PRO A 157 -23.64 -1.99 -11.01
CA PRO A 157 -24.69 -0.98 -11.07
C PRO A 157 -24.27 0.23 -11.90
N VAL A 158 -25.19 0.73 -12.72
CA VAL A 158 -25.04 2.00 -13.43
C VAL A 158 -25.75 3.07 -12.61
N GLY A 159 -25.02 4.00 -12.06
CA GLY A 159 -25.56 5.10 -11.27
C GLY A 159 -24.48 5.92 -10.60
N ASN A 160 -24.80 7.16 -10.38
CA ASN A 160 -23.89 8.08 -9.69
C ASN A 160 -24.66 8.89 -8.66
N TRP A 161 -23.94 9.33 -7.65
CA TRP A 161 -24.46 10.21 -6.61
C TRP A 161 -24.01 11.64 -6.87
N LEU A 162 -24.80 12.61 -6.39
CA LEU A 162 -24.33 14.00 -6.35
C LEU A 162 -23.44 14.20 -5.12
N PRO A 163 -22.44 15.08 -5.20
CA PRO A 163 -21.52 15.33 -4.07
C PRO A 163 -22.25 15.65 -2.75
N GLU A 164 -23.26 16.52 -2.82
CA GLU A 164 -24.04 16.94 -1.65
C GLU A 164 -24.84 15.81 -0.99
N GLN A 165 -25.26 14.81 -1.78
CA GLN A 165 -26.02 13.66 -1.29
C GLN A 165 -25.16 12.71 -0.46
N VAL A 166 -23.84 12.74 -0.67
CA VAL A 166 -22.87 11.84 -0.03
C VAL A 166 -22.47 12.33 1.36
N LEU A 167 -22.54 13.66 1.62
CA LEU A 167 -21.98 14.24 2.86
C LEU A 167 -22.59 13.64 4.13
N LYS A 168 -23.93 13.68 4.28
CA LYS A 168 -24.60 13.17 5.49
C LYS A 168 -24.46 11.65 5.65
N PRO A 169 -24.73 10.80 4.62
CA PRO A 169 -24.48 9.37 4.70
C PRO A 169 -23.01 9.03 4.93
N GLY A 170 -22.08 9.79 4.32
CA GLY A 170 -20.66 9.61 4.53
C GLY A 170 -20.22 9.89 5.97
N LEU A 171 -20.76 10.95 6.60
CA LEU A 171 -20.53 11.21 8.03
C LEU A 171 -21.10 10.10 8.93
N PHE A 172 -22.26 9.54 8.58
CA PHE A 172 -22.80 8.41 9.32
C PHE A 172 -21.88 7.17 9.23
N LEU A 173 -21.42 6.84 8.01
CA LEU A 173 -20.49 5.73 7.82
C LEU A 173 -19.14 5.99 8.52
N LEU A 174 -18.66 7.25 8.52
CA LEU A 174 -17.47 7.66 9.27
C LEU A 174 -17.65 7.40 10.77
N GLY A 175 -18.80 7.78 11.32
CA GLY A 175 -19.15 7.53 12.74
C GLY A 175 -19.14 6.04 13.08
N LEU A 176 -19.73 5.19 12.22
CA LEU A 176 -19.68 3.72 12.38
C LEU A 176 -18.24 3.20 12.34
N GLY A 177 -17.44 3.69 11.41
CA GLY A 177 -16.03 3.33 11.30
C GLY A 177 -15.21 3.74 12.51
N LEU A 178 -15.46 4.94 13.07
CA LEU A 178 -14.82 5.43 14.29
C LEU A 178 -15.19 4.59 15.51
N ILE A 179 -16.48 4.27 15.70
CA ILE A 179 -16.94 3.41 16.80
C ILE A 179 -16.23 2.06 16.75
N ASN A 180 -16.20 1.42 15.57
CA ASN A 180 -15.50 0.15 15.40
C ASN A 180 -13.98 0.29 15.59
N THR A 181 -13.39 1.43 15.21
CA THR A 181 -11.97 1.70 15.45
C THR A 181 -11.66 1.79 16.95
N VAL A 182 -12.47 2.54 17.72
CA VAL A 182 -12.33 2.62 19.19
C VAL A 182 -12.52 1.25 19.83
N LEU A 183 -13.54 0.51 19.43
CA LEU A 183 -13.76 -0.86 19.90
C LEU A 183 -12.56 -1.77 19.60
N ALA A 184 -12.02 -1.72 18.39
CA ALA A 184 -10.87 -2.52 17.99
C ALA A 184 -9.60 -2.16 18.79
N PHE A 185 -9.40 -0.88 19.14
CA PHE A 185 -8.32 -0.48 20.06
C PHE A 185 -8.57 -1.03 21.47
N SER A 186 -9.79 -0.94 22.00
CA SER A 186 -10.10 -1.38 23.37
C SER A 186 -9.93 -2.89 23.59
N ILE A 187 -10.12 -3.69 22.53
CA ILE A 187 -9.92 -5.15 22.60
C ILE A 187 -8.53 -5.59 22.08
N GLY A 188 -7.65 -4.63 21.73
CA GLY A 188 -6.28 -4.90 21.33
C GLY A 188 -6.07 -5.33 19.88
N LEU A 189 -7.10 -5.27 19.00
CA LEU A 189 -6.99 -5.63 17.58
C LEU A 189 -6.26 -4.57 16.73
N LEU A 190 -6.23 -3.34 17.21
CA LEU A 190 -5.49 -2.23 16.60
C LEU A 190 -4.44 -1.71 17.56
N GLY A 191 -3.40 -1.09 17.01
CA GLY A 191 -2.29 -0.54 17.77
C GLY A 191 -1.08 -1.45 17.69
N PHE A 192 -0.34 -1.53 18.80
CA PHE A 192 0.95 -2.22 18.87
C PHE A 192 0.95 -3.46 19.78
N GLN A 193 -0.21 -3.86 20.27
CA GLN A 193 -0.35 -5.02 21.15
C GLN A 193 -0.27 -6.32 20.37
N ARG A 194 0.33 -7.35 20.97
CA ARG A 194 0.26 -8.72 20.49
C ARG A 194 -1.01 -9.36 21.04
N VAL A 195 -1.91 -9.74 20.15
CA VAL A 195 -3.14 -10.46 20.53
C VAL A 195 -2.81 -11.95 20.56
N GLU A 196 -2.77 -12.53 21.74
CA GLU A 196 -2.52 -13.97 21.91
C GLU A 196 -3.76 -14.82 21.61
N GLU A 197 -4.93 -14.35 22.02
CA GLU A 197 -6.20 -15.03 21.78
C GLU A 197 -7.08 -14.25 20.82
N ILE A 198 -7.43 -14.87 19.70
CA ILE A 198 -8.28 -14.27 18.68
C ILE A 198 -9.72 -14.71 18.90
N GLY A 199 -10.59 -13.81 19.30
CA GLY A 199 -12.02 -14.05 19.47
C GLY A 199 -12.76 -14.35 18.16
N SER A 200 -13.91 -15.01 18.27
CA SER A 200 -14.69 -15.44 17.10
C SER A 200 -15.12 -14.30 16.17
N PHE A 201 -15.35 -13.11 16.70
CA PHE A 201 -15.81 -11.92 15.95
C PHE A 201 -14.72 -10.88 15.69
N ASP A 202 -13.52 -11.06 16.20
CA ASP A 202 -12.43 -10.07 16.10
C ASP A 202 -12.11 -9.70 14.65
N GLY A 203 -12.08 -10.70 13.78
CA GLY A 203 -11.88 -10.46 12.36
C GLY A 203 -12.98 -9.61 11.72
N VAL A 204 -14.22 -9.70 12.19
CA VAL A 204 -15.34 -8.87 11.71
C VAL A 204 -15.18 -7.45 12.22
N ILE A 205 -14.91 -7.28 13.52
CA ILE A 205 -14.69 -5.96 14.16
C ILE A 205 -13.54 -5.25 13.45
N PHE A 206 -12.41 -5.95 13.25
CA PHE A 206 -11.27 -5.41 12.52
C PHE A 206 -11.66 -4.94 11.12
N MET A 207 -12.39 -5.75 10.37
CA MET A 207 -12.82 -5.40 9.02
C MET A 207 -13.76 -4.19 8.99
N LEU A 208 -14.65 -4.04 9.95
CA LEU A 208 -15.55 -2.88 10.03
C LEU A 208 -14.82 -1.56 10.32
N THR A 209 -13.59 -1.59 10.82
CA THR A 209 -12.75 -0.38 10.94
C THR A 209 -12.45 0.27 9.59
N PHE A 210 -12.50 -0.50 8.49
CA PHE A 210 -12.33 0.02 7.13
C PHE A 210 -13.43 0.98 6.70
N PHE A 211 -14.58 1.00 7.35
CA PHE A 211 -15.59 2.04 7.13
C PHE A 211 -15.08 3.45 7.35
N TRP A 212 -14.13 3.63 8.29
CA TRP A 212 -13.46 4.92 8.47
C TRP A 212 -12.70 5.33 7.21
N LEU A 213 -11.94 4.42 6.62
CA LEU A 213 -11.12 4.67 5.43
C LEU A 213 -12.01 4.95 4.21
N GLU A 214 -13.03 4.13 4.01
CA GLU A 214 -14.01 4.23 2.94
C GLU A 214 -14.79 5.55 3.00
N ALA A 215 -15.34 5.88 4.18
CA ALA A 215 -16.08 7.11 4.40
C ALA A 215 -15.19 8.34 4.22
N SER A 216 -13.98 8.32 4.77
CA SER A 216 -13.01 9.42 4.61
C SER A 216 -12.69 9.67 3.15
N PHE A 217 -12.42 8.62 2.37
CA PHE A 217 -12.17 8.75 0.94
C PHE A 217 -13.39 9.35 0.20
N LEU A 218 -14.58 8.83 0.49
CA LEU A 218 -15.84 9.26 -0.13
C LEU A 218 -16.15 10.72 0.16
N LEU A 219 -15.94 11.15 1.41
CA LEU A 219 -16.13 12.53 1.84
C LEU A 219 -15.12 13.48 1.20
N TRP A 220 -13.83 13.14 1.15
CA TRP A 220 -12.82 13.94 0.44
C TRP A 220 -13.14 14.04 -1.06
N LEU A 221 -13.53 12.93 -1.69
CA LEU A 221 -13.93 12.92 -3.09
C LEU A 221 -15.15 13.80 -3.34
N SER A 222 -16.13 13.79 -2.42
CA SER A 222 -17.32 14.67 -2.46
C SER A 222 -16.93 16.15 -2.36
N ILE A 223 -16.08 16.51 -1.39
CA ILE A 223 -15.57 17.87 -1.21
C ILE A 223 -14.83 18.34 -2.47
N PHE A 224 -13.94 17.52 -3.02
CA PHE A 224 -13.20 17.92 -4.22
C PHE A 224 -14.08 18.03 -5.47
N ARG A 225 -15.21 17.34 -5.54
CA ARG A 225 -16.15 17.45 -6.66
C ARG A 225 -17.21 18.51 -6.48
N SER A 226 -17.38 19.04 -5.28
CA SER A 226 -18.32 20.14 -5.04
C SER A 226 -17.88 21.41 -5.78
N GLU A 227 -18.83 22.07 -6.43
CA GLU A 227 -18.56 23.34 -7.15
C GLU A 227 -18.25 24.47 -6.18
N ARG A 228 -19.01 24.53 -5.09
CA ARG A 228 -18.83 25.55 -4.03
C ARG A 228 -18.79 24.87 -2.67
N LEU A 229 -17.82 25.29 -1.86
CA LEU A 229 -17.73 24.85 -0.48
C LEU A 229 -18.63 25.74 0.40
N ASN A 230 -19.42 25.13 1.24
CA ASN A 230 -20.25 25.76 2.26
C ASN A 230 -19.77 25.38 3.67
N ILE A 231 -20.40 25.92 4.70
CA ILE A 231 -20.01 25.68 6.10
C ILE A 231 -19.98 24.19 6.46
N ASN A 232 -20.89 23.38 5.91
CA ASN A 232 -20.93 21.95 6.16
C ASN A 232 -19.69 21.23 5.61
N HIS A 233 -19.15 21.68 4.46
CA HIS A 233 -17.91 21.11 3.91
C HIS A 233 -16.71 21.43 4.81
N TYR A 234 -16.61 22.67 5.33
CA TYR A 234 -15.53 23.03 6.26
C TYR A 234 -15.63 22.24 7.58
N PHE A 235 -16.84 22.05 8.10
CA PHE A 235 -17.04 21.17 9.25
C PHE A 235 -16.56 19.74 8.97
N VAL A 236 -16.94 19.17 7.82
CA VAL A 236 -16.50 17.81 7.43
C VAL A 236 -14.98 17.73 7.28
N ILE A 237 -14.35 18.75 6.68
CA ILE A 237 -12.88 18.82 6.58
C ILE A 237 -12.25 18.80 7.98
N GLY A 238 -12.78 19.61 8.91
CA GLY A 238 -12.28 19.61 10.29
C GLY A 238 -12.39 18.23 10.95
N VAL A 239 -13.54 17.57 10.83
CA VAL A 239 -13.75 16.21 11.36
C VAL A 239 -12.79 15.21 10.73
N LEU A 240 -12.61 15.26 9.41
CA LEU A 240 -11.69 14.36 8.70
C LEU A 240 -10.23 14.55 9.14
N LEU A 241 -9.78 15.79 9.31
CA LEU A 241 -8.41 16.08 9.76
C LEU A 241 -8.19 15.63 11.21
N VAL A 242 -9.12 15.98 12.11
CA VAL A 242 -9.02 15.59 13.53
C VAL A 242 -9.00 14.06 13.68
N THR A 243 -9.93 13.35 13.03
CA THR A 243 -9.99 11.89 13.13
C THR A 243 -8.79 11.20 12.48
N ALA A 244 -8.25 11.76 11.39
CA ALA A 244 -7.05 11.23 10.75
C ALA A 244 -5.80 11.41 11.64
N LEU A 245 -5.61 12.58 12.23
CA LEU A 245 -4.49 12.85 13.14
C LEU A 245 -4.60 12.01 14.41
N ALA A 246 -5.79 11.95 15.04
CA ALA A 246 -6.02 11.13 16.22
C ALA A 246 -5.71 9.65 15.95
N LYS A 247 -6.27 9.09 14.87
CA LYS A 247 -6.01 7.70 14.49
C LYS A 247 -4.53 7.45 14.25
N SER A 248 -3.84 8.36 13.56
CA SER A 248 -2.41 8.23 13.29
C SER A 248 -1.57 8.25 14.57
N ALA A 249 -1.92 9.12 15.52
CA ALA A 249 -1.26 9.20 16.81
C ALA A 249 -1.45 7.91 17.63
N PHE A 250 -2.69 7.44 17.77
CA PHE A 250 -3.00 6.21 18.52
C PHE A 250 -2.39 4.95 17.91
N GLN A 251 -2.33 4.85 16.59
CA GLN A 251 -1.68 3.70 15.95
C GLN A 251 -0.18 3.63 16.19
N GLY A 252 0.49 4.76 16.42
CA GLY A 252 1.94 4.81 16.60
C GLY A 252 2.73 4.27 15.39
N ASN A 253 2.06 4.20 14.22
CA ASN A 253 2.62 3.59 13.02
C ASN A 253 3.30 4.66 12.16
N ARG A 254 4.53 4.37 11.72
CA ARG A 254 5.31 5.24 10.82
C ARG A 254 4.57 5.60 9.51
N GLY A 255 3.74 4.70 9.01
CA GLY A 255 3.04 4.84 7.72
C GLY A 255 1.66 5.49 7.78
N SER A 256 1.08 5.74 8.96
CA SER A 256 -0.31 6.19 9.08
C SER A 256 -0.57 7.57 8.46
N LEU A 257 0.36 8.53 8.60
CA LEU A 257 0.27 9.84 7.96
C LEU A 257 0.40 9.76 6.44
N ILE A 258 1.26 8.86 5.95
CA ILE A 258 1.41 8.59 4.51
C ILE A 258 0.11 8.03 3.95
N GLN A 259 -0.56 7.13 4.67
CA GLN A 259 -1.85 6.57 4.27
C GLN A 259 -2.91 7.67 4.11
N VAL A 260 -2.97 8.62 5.03
CA VAL A 260 -3.87 9.78 4.93
C VAL A 260 -3.51 10.65 3.71
N PHE A 261 -2.22 10.90 3.47
CA PHE A 261 -1.77 11.65 2.30
C PHE A 261 -2.16 10.95 0.99
N ILE A 262 -1.96 9.63 0.90
CA ILE A 262 -2.36 8.81 -0.27
C ILE A 262 -3.88 8.92 -0.48
N LEU A 263 -4.68 8.80 0.58
CA LEU A 263 -6.13 8.91 0.54
C LEU A 263 -6.59 10.24 -0.07
N VAL A 264 -6.08 11.34 0.47
CA VAL A 264 -6.45 12.69 0.02
C VAL A 264 -5.99 12.92 -1.43
N SER A 265 -4.77 12.52 -1.76
CA SER A 265 -4.21 12.64 -3.11
C SER A 265 -5.01 11.83 -4.13
N PHE A 266 -5.39 10.61 -3.76
CA PHE A 266 -6.20 9.73 -4.60
C PHE A 266 -7.58 10.34 -4.86
N ALA A 267 -8.25 10.82 -3.81
CA ALA A 267 -9.54 11.49 -3.92
C ALA A 267 -9.44 12.75 -4.81
N PHE A 268 -8.36 13.54 -4.65
CA PHE A 268 -8.11 14.72 -5.47
C PHE A 268 -7.93 14.37 -6.96
N VAL A 269 -7.08 13.40 -7.28
CA VAL A 269 -6.84 12.98 -8.68
C VAL A 269 -8.10 12.39 -9.30
N LEU A 270 -8.84 11.55 -8.58
CA LEU A 270 -10.09 10.97 -9.06
C LEU A 270 -11.22 12.01 -9.22
N SER A 271 -11.14 13.13 -8.53
CA SER A 271 -12.11 14.22 -8.72
C SER A 271 -12.05 14.84 -10.12
N ARG A 272 -11.01 14.53 -10.91
CA ARG A 272 -10.73 15.08 -12.25
C ARG A 272 -10.54 16.60 -12.28
N LYS A 273 -10.24 17.22 -11.14
CA LYS A 273 -9.83 18.62 -11.11
C LYS A 273 -8.46 18.80 -11.77
N LYS A 274 -8.26 19.94 -12.43
CA LYS A 274 -6.98 20.26 -13.09
C LYS A 274 -5.85 20.33 -12.07
N ILE A 275 -4.82 19.51 -12.25
CA ILE A 275 -3.63 19.51 -11.41
C ILE A 275 -2.70 20.62 -11.88
N LEU A 276 -2.59 21.69 -11.08
CA LEU A 276 -1.69 22.80 -11.33
C LEU A 276 -0.30 22.49 -10.76
N LEU A 277 0.74 23.20 -11.23
CA LEU A 277 2.10 23.05 -10.72
C LEU A 277 2.18 23.24 -9.20
N LYS A 278 1.46 24.24 -8.65
CA LYS A 278 1.37 24.45 -7.20
C LYS A 278 0.89 23.23 -6.43
N HIS A 279 -0.08 22.48 -6.97
CA HIS A 279 -0.58 21.26 -6.31
C HIS A 279 0.49 20.15 -6.28
N LYS A 280 1.33 20.06 -7.32
CA LYS A 280 2.45 19.10 -7.36
C LYS A 280 3.53 19.48 -6.34
N ILE A 281 3.89 20.75 -6.25
CA ILE A 281 4.89 21.26 -5.29
C ILE A 281 4.41 21.03 -3.86
N TRP A 282 3.20 21.50 -3.52
CA TRP A 282 2.64 21.34 -2.18
C TRP A 282 2.39 19.86 -1.84
N GLY A 283 1.96 19.06 -2.82
CA GLY A 283 1.85 17.62 -2.65
C GLY A 283 3.18 16.95 -2.29
N GLY A 284 4.28 17.34 -2.96
CA GLY A 284 5.61 16.86 -2.63
C GLY A 284 6.09 17.28 -1.24
N VAL A 285 5.87 18.55 -0.87
CA VAL A 285 6.21 19.07 0.47
C VAL A 285 5.42 18.35 1.56
N LEU A 286 4.11 18.16 1.37
CA LEU A 286 3.27 17.45 2.33
C LEU A 286 3.63 15.97 2.45
N LEU A 287 3.98 15.31 1.34
CA LEU A 287 4.44 13.92 1.36
C LEU A 287 5.75 13.80 2.16
N LEU A 288 6.73 14.66 1.87
CA LEU A 288 8.00 14.66 2.60
C LEU A 288 7.78 14.95 4.08
N GLY A 289 6.93 15.93 4.41
CA GLY A 289 6.55 16.23 5.80
C GLY A 289 5.89 15.04 6.48
N ALA A 290 4.93 14.37 5.82
CA ALA A 290 4.27 13.17 6.36
C ALA A 290 5.25 12.00 6.59
N LEU A 291 6.21 11.82 5.67
CA LEU A 291 7.28 10.84 5.82
C LEU A 291 8.15 11.14 7.04
N LEU A 292 8.71 12.34 7.15
CA LEU A 292 9.62 12.72 8.22
C LEU A 292 8.91 12.71 9.59
N VAL A 293 7.74 13.38 9.69
CA VAL A 293 6.97 13.40 10.94
C VAL A 293 6.52 12.00 11.34
N GLY A 294 6.05 11.20 10.38
CA GLY A 294 5.64 9.81 10.63
C GLY A 294 6.80 8.94 11.11
N MET A 295 8.01 9.13 10.57
CA MET A 295 9.20 8.39 10.99
C MET A 295 9.66 8.81 12.38
N ILE A 296 9.76 10.10 12.66
CA ILE A 296 10.15 10.61 13.98
C ILE A 296 9.14 10.15 15.03
N TYR A 297 7.85 10.39 14.80
CA TYR A 297 6.79 10.02 15.73
C TYR A 297 6.75 8.50 15.96
N GLY A 298 6.67 7.72 14.90
CA GLY A 298 6.55 6.27 15.02
C GLY A 298 7.78 5.58 15.61
N THR A 299 8.99 6.15 15.43
CA THR A 299 10.21 5.64 16.05
C THR A 299 10.22 5.94 17.54
N THR A 300 9.91 7.19 17.93
CA THR A 300 9.85 7.61 19.34
C THR A 300 8.73 6.86 20.08
N PHE A 301 7.54 6.74 19.47
CA PHE A 301 6.43 5.99 20.06
C PHE A 301 6.81 4.53 20.38
N ARG A 302 7.57 3.88 19.50
CA ARG A 302 8.03 2.50 19.71
C ARG A 302 9.02 2.34 20.86
N THR A 303 9.76 3.38 21.23
CA THR A 303 10.67 3.33 22.40
C THR A 303 9.94 3.51 23.73
N ILE A 304 8.71 4.01 23.71
CA ILE A 304 7.89 4.27 24.89
C ILE A 304 6.94 3.10 25.16
N LYS A 305 6.37 2.52 24.10
CA LYS A 305 5.41 1.43 24.25
C LYS A 305 6.02 0.20 24.93
N THR A 306 5.28 -0.40 25.85
CA THR A 306 5.52 -1.75 26.37
C THR A 306 4.74 -2.75 25.52
N THR A 307 5.33 -3.91 25.19
CA THR A 307 4.73 -4.91 24.27
C THR A 307 4.07 -6.08 24.98
N GLU A 308 4.22 -6.19 26.30
CA GLU A 308 3.99 -7.44 27.02
C GLU A 308 2.56 -7.62 27.56
N GLU A 309 1.76 -6.54 27.66
CA GLU A 309 0.41 -6.64 28.24
C GLU A 309 -0.64 -5.87 27.44
N LYS A 310 -1.89 -6.30 27.62
CA LYS A 310 -3.05 -5.60 27.10
C LYS A 310 -3.19 -4.22 27.74
N ILE A 311 -2.99 -3.17 26.97
CA ILE A 311 -2.93 -1.80 27.45
C ILE A 311 -4.33 -1.17 27.44
N SER A 312 -4.66 -0.40 28.48
CA SER A 312 -5.91 0.37 28.54
C SER A 312 -5.88 1.59 27.62
N MET A 313 -7.04 2.13 27.28
CA MET A 313 -7.13 3.36 26.47
C MET A 313 -6.43 4.55 27.12
N ASP A 314 -6.40 4.63 28.47
CA ASP A 314 -5.71 5.69 29.20
C ASP A 314 -4.19 5.58 29.03
N GLN A 315 -3.66 4.36 29.04
CA GLN A 315 -2.23 4.11 28.74
C GLN A 315 -1.88 4.45 27.29
N TYR A 316 -2.78 4.16 26.32
CA TYR A 316 -2.59 4.64 24.93
C TYR A 316 -2.49 6.16 24.88
N ALA A 317 -3.40 6.86 25.56
CA ALA A 317 -3.38 8.32 25.59
C ALA A 317 -2.10 8.83 26.28
N SER A 318 -1.68 8.22 27.39
CA SER A 318 -0.43 8.55 28.08
C SER A 318 0.79 8.37 27.16
N ASN A 319 0.89 7.24 26.45
CA ASN A 319 1.99 6.98 25.51
C ASN A 319 2.03 8.01 24.38
N VAL A 320 0.87 8.46 23.89
CA VAL A 320 0.80 9.52 22.88
C VAL A 320 1.36 10.85 23.43
N PHE A 321 0.94 11.26 24.62
CA PHE A 321 1.43 12.50 25.26
C PHE A 321 2.93 12.42 25.54
N GLU A 322 3.40 11.33 26.14
CA GLU A 322 4.83 11.10 26.42
C GLU A 322 5.67 11.12 25.14
N THR A 323 5.12 10.61 24.03
CA THR A 323 5.80 10.67 22.73
C THR A 323 6.00 12.11 22.26
N PHE A 324 4.97 12.96 22.38
CA PHE A 324 5.09 14.36 22.01
C PHE A 324 6.05 15.12 22.92
N GLU A 325 6.00 14.88 24.25
CA GLU A 325 6.91 15.45 25.21
C GLU A 325 8.37 15.09 24.88
N LYS A 326 8.65 13.79 24.69
CA LYS A 326 9.98 13.29 24.34
C LYS A 326 10.52 13.85 23.01
N ILE A 327 9.65 14.05 22.00
CA ILE A 327 10.04 14.69 20.75
C ILE A 327 10.35 16.17 20.96
N SER A 328 9.58 16.86 21.83
CA SER A 328 9.77 18.27 22.14
C SER A 328 11.06 18.54 22.94
N ASP A 329 11.41 17.63 23.84
CA ASP A 329 12.59 17.76 24.70
C ASP A 329 13.92 17.40 24.02
N GLN A 330 13.84 16.68 22.89
CA GLN A 330 15.03 16.28 22.14
C GLN A 330 15.45 17.35 21.13
N ASP A 331 16.78 17.43 20.89
CA ASP A 331 17.31 18.28 19.84
C ASP A 331 16.72 17.91 18.46
N MET A 332 16.32 18.92 17.70
CA MET A 332 15.72 18.73 16.39
C MET A 332 16.68 18.01 15.41
N GLY A 333 17.99 18.28 15.50
CA GLY A 333 19.01 17.62 14.68
C GLY A 333 19.06 16.12 14.95
N ALA A 334 19.08 15.71 16.21
CA ALA A 334 19.07 14.31 16.62
C ALA A 334 17.76 13.59 16.19
N ASN A 335 16.62 14.28 16.28
CA ASN A 335 15.35 13.74 15.82
C ASN A 335 15.32 13.51 14.28
N LEU A 336 15.86 14.47 13.52
CA LEU A 336 15.95 14.35 12.06
C LEU A 336 16.91 13.21 11.65
N GLU A 337 18.08 13.10 12.28
CA GLU A 337 19.05 12.03 12.01
C GLU A 337 18.43 10.66 12.29
N ARG A 338 17.78 10.48 13.45
CA ARG A 338 17.08 9.25 13.80
C ARG A 338 15.94 8.93 12.81
N GLY A 339 15.16 9.94 12.42
CA GLY A 339 14.10 9.80 11.43
C GLY A 339 14.64 9.38 10.07
N PHE A 340 15.77 9.96 9.65
CA PHE A 340 16.45 9.62 8.39
C PHE A 340 17.02 8.20 8.41
N PHE A 341 17.66 7.80 9.50
CA PHE A 341 18.16 6.43 9.67
C PHE A 341 17.02 5.41 9.62
N ALA A 342 15.94 5.67 10.35
CA ALA A 342 14.75 4.81 10.32
C ALA A 342 14.07 4.75 8.94
N LEU A 343 14.19 5.80 8.11
CA LEU A 343 13.69 5.81 6.73
C LEU A 343 14.59 4.97 5.81
N THR A 344 15.92 5.03 5.96
CA THR A 344 16.84 4.19 5.20
C THR A 344 16.63 2.72 5.47
N GLU A 345 16.47 2.31 6.74
CA GLU A 345 16.11 0.93 7.10
C GLU A 345 14.77 0.50 6.50
N ARG A 346 13.80 1.42 6.39
CA ARG A 346 12.50 1.11 5.81
C ARG A 346 12.53 0.91 4.30
N PHE A 347 13.43 1.59 3.61
CA PHE A 347 13.59 1.45 2.17
C PHE A 347 14.51 0.29 1.79
N GLU A 348 15.44 -0.10 2.66
CA GLU A 348 16.35 -1.19 2.35
C GLU A 348 15.70 -2.55 2.64
N ASN A 349 15.02 -3.14 1.64
CA ASN A 349 14.42 -4.46 1.73
C ASN A 349 15.17 -5.52 0.92
N VAL A 350 16.28 -5.15 0.27
CA VAL A 350 17.07 -6.10 -0.52
C VAL A 350 17.75 -7.11 0.38
N SER A 351 18.37 -6.66 1.48
CA SER A 351 19.04 -7.56 2.43
C SER A 351 18.04 -8.48 3.14
N GLN A 352 16.84 -7.99 3.51
CA GLN A 352 15.80 -8.82 4.13
C GLN A 352 15.33 -9.93 3.18
N LEU A 353 15.09 -9.61 1.90
CA LEU A 353 14.75 -10.63 0.91
C LEU A 353 15.92 -11.57 0.62
N ALA A 354 17.17 -11.07 0.65
CA ALA A 354 18.36 -11.87 0.43
C ALA A 354 18.57 -12.94 1.51
N VAL A 355 18.19 -12.67 2.76
CA VAL A 355 18.20 -13.70 3.82
C VAL A 355 17.30 -14.88 3.43
N VAL A 356 16.12 -14.63 2.85
CA VAL A 356 15.25 -15.69 2.36
C VAL A 356 15.87 -16.41 1.17
N VAL A 357 16.39 -15.66 0.18
CA VAL A 357 17.04 -16.22 -1.01
C VAL A 357 18.20 -17.13 -0.65
N SER A 358 18.98 -16.74 0.35
CA SER A 358 20.15 -17.50 0.81
C SER A 358 19.79 -18.76 1.58
N ASN A 359 18.62 -18.81 2.27
CA ASN A 359 18.36 -19.83 3.28
C ASN A 359 17.09 -20.66 3.03
N TYR A 360 16.25 -20.33 2.04
CA TYR A 360 14.92 -20.97 1.91
C TYR A 360 15.01 -22.51 1.72
N GLU A 361 16.03 -23.02 1.03
CA GLU A 361 16.22 -24.47 0.86
C GLU A 361 16.67 -25.13 2.17
N ALA A 362 17.65 -24.53 2.85
CA ALA A 362 18.20 -25.08 4.10
C ALA A 362 17.18 -25.04 5.25
N LEU A 363 16.36 -23.99 5.32
CA LEU A 363 15.36 -23.83 6.37
C LEU A 363 14.02 -24.51 6.08
N SER A 364 13.80 -25.00 4.86
CA SER A 364 12.54 -25.64 4.45
C SER A 364 12.13 -26.81 5.35
N THR A 365 13.09 -27.59 5.87
CA THR A 365 12.86 -28.71 6.78
C THR A 365 12.35 -28.27 8.16
N TYR A 366 12.63 -27.05 8.57
CA TYR A 366 12.21 -26.49 9.87
C TYR A 366 10.92 -25.70 9.78
N GLU A 367 10.49 -25.32 8.58
CA GLU A 367 9.27 -24.51 8.39
C GLU A 367 8.02 -25.19 8.95
N ALA A 368 7.93 -26.51 8.90
CA ALA A 368 6.79 -27.28 9.44
C ALA A 368 6.67 -27.13 10.97
N ASP A 369 7.78 -27.12 11.69
CA ASP A 369 7.83 -26.98 13.15
C ASP A 369 7.36 -25.57 13.57
N TYR A 370 7.60 -24.57 12.72
CA TYR A 370 7.14 -23.19 12.90
C TYR A 370 5.71 -22.95 12.37
N GLY A 371 5.11 -23.94 11.69
CA GLY A 371 3.81 -23.82 11.03
C GLY A 371 3.82 -22.90 9.80
N LEU A 372 5.00 -22.68 9.21
CA LEU A 372 5.23 -21.82 8.04
C LEU A 372 5.18 -22.61 6.72
N ASP A 373 5.17 -23.95 6.76
CA ASP A 373 5.08 -24.81 5.59
C ASP A 373 3.75 -24.62 4.85
N ASN A 374 3.77 -24.58 3.52
CA ASN A 374 2.57 -24.45 2.68
C ASN A 374 1.62 -23.30 3.12
N ASN A 375 2.17 -22.24 3.70
CA ASN A 375 1.39 -21.16 4.29
C ASN A 375 0.50 -20.47 3.25
N ILE A 376 0.91 -20.33 1.98
CA ILE A 376 0.11 -19.70 0.92
C ILE A 376 -1.25 -20.37 0.77
N TRP A 377 -1.31 -21.71 0.76
CA TRP A 377 -2.57 -22.45 0.69
C TRP A 377 -3.38 -22.32 1.98
N LYS A 378 -2.71 -22.50 3.14
CA LYS A 378 -3.35 -22.37 4.46
C LYS A 378 -3.96 -20.99 4.62
N ASP A 379 -3.20 -19.94 4.35
CA ASP A 379 -3.61 -18.54 4.48
C ASP A 379 -4.75 -18.20 3.52
N SER A 380 -4.64 -18.60 2.25
CA SER A 380 -5.64 -18.29 1.23
C SER A 380 -7.01 -18.86 1.56
N ILE A 381 -7.09 -20.07 2.09
CA ILE A 381 -8.36 -20.73 2.44
C ILE A 381 -8.84 -20.26 3.82
N ALA A 382 -7.98 -20.37 4.84
CA ALA A 382 -8.36 -20.04 6.21
C ALA A 382 -8.75 -18.57 6.36
N PHE A 383 -8.07 -17.66 5.66
CA PHE A 383 -8.37 -16.24 5.77
C PHE A 383 -9.76 -15.88 5.24
N LEU A 384 -10.25 -16.52 4.18
CA LEU A 384 -11.58 -16.25 3.62
C LEU A 384 -12.72 -16.65 4.56
N ILE A 385 -12.54 -17.69 5.36
CA ILE A 385 -13.60 -18.21 6.25
C ILE A 385 -13.54 -17.46 7.59
N PRO A 386 -14.63 -16.81 8.03
CA PRO A 386 -14.68 -16.16 9.33
C PRO A 386 -14.52 -17.16 10.49
N ARG A 387 -13.88 -16.77 11.60
CA ARG A 387 -13.61 -17.66 12.73
C ARG A 387 -14.90 -18.15 13.44
N PHE A 388 -15.96 -17.37 13.41
CA PHE A 388 -17.24 -17.82 13.97
C PHE A 388 -17.88 -18.98 13.20
N LEU A 389 -17.48 -19.22 11.93
CA LEU A 389 -17.88 -20.38 11.13
C LEU A 389 -16.90 -21.53 11.24
N TRP A 390 -15.63 -21.24 11.48
CA TRP A 390 -14.55 -22.22 11.65
C TRP A 390 -13.68 -21.80 12.83
N GLN A 391 -14.05 -22.25 14.05
CA GLN A 391 -13.43 -21.80 15.30
C GLN A 391 -11.96 -22.23 15.39
N ASP A 392 -11.66 -23.46 15.04
CA ASP A 392 -10.31 -24.06 15.11
C ASP A 392 -9.49 -23.82 13.84
N LYS A 393 -9.86 -22.82 13.03
CA LYS A 393 -9.09 -22.53 11.82
C LYS A 393 -7.64 -22.14 12.15
N PRO A 394 -6.66 -22.56 11.31
CA PRO A 394 -5.27 -22.19 11.52
C PRO A 394 -5.12 -20.66 11.56
N VAL A 395 -4.20 -20.18 12.36
CA VAL A 395 -3.78 -18.79 12.36
C VAL A 395 -3.05 -18.53 11.04
N ALA A 396 -3.26 -17.35 10.45
CA ALA A 396 -2.49 -16.94 9.28
C ALA A 396 -0.98 -16.89 9.62
N THR A 397 -0.13 -16.90 8.59
CA THR A 397 1.33 -16.84 8.75
C THR A 397 1.73 -15.82 9.81
N ASP A 398 2.37 -16.31 10.86
CA ASP A 398 2.83 -15.49 11.96
C ASP A 398 4.17 -14.82 11.58
N PRO A 399 4.21 -13.49 11.40
CA PRO A 399 5.44 -12.80 11.02
C PRO A 399 6.52 -12.83 12.11
N TYR A 400 6.15 -13.11 13.37
CA TYR A 400 7.12 -13.28 14.47
C TYR A 400 7.82 -14.64 14.39
N LYS A 401 7.08 -15.71 14.09
CA LYS A 401 7.66 -17.03 13.85
C LYS A 401 8.58 -17.03 12.62
N TYR A 402 8.19 -16.30 11.58
CA TYR A 402 9.07 -16.07 10.44
C TYR A 402 10.32 -15.28 10.83
N GLY A 403 10.17 -14.25 11.67
CA GLY A 403 11.29 -13.49 12.22
C GLY A 403 12.24 -14.36 13.05
N ASP A 404 11.70 -15.28 13.84
CA ASP A 404 12.50 -16.21 14.63
C ASP A 404 13.29 -17.19 13.76
N LEU A 405 12.63 -17.85 12.81
CA LEU A 405 13.25 -18.84 11.94
C LEU A 405 14.34 -18.24 11.02
N TYR A 406 14.03 -17.14 10.35
CA TYR A 406 14.93 -16.58 9.31
C TYR A 406 15.93 -15.56 9.83
N PHE A 407 15.62 -14.87 10.92
CA PHE A 407 16.42 -13.76 11.45
C PHE A 407 16.86 -13.99 12.90
N ASN A 408 16.56 -15.15 13.49
CA ASN A 408 16.84 -15.45 14.90
C ASN A 408 16.35 -14.33 15.84
N TYR A 409 15.17 -13.76 15.55
CA TYR A 409 14.60 -12.63 16.30
C TYR A 409 13.07 -12.66 16.29
N GLY A 410 12.49 -13.47 17.19
CA GLY A 410 11.04 -13.69 17.28
C GLY A 410 10.23 -12.54 17.88
N GLU A 411 10.89 -11.51 18.43
CA GLU A 411 10.20 -10.35 19.02
C GLU A 411 9.73 -9.32 17.98
N ASN A 412 10.26 -9.37 16.77
CA ASN A 412 9.91 -8.47 15.68
C ASN A 412 9.30 -9.19 14.47
N ALA A 413 8.36 -8.49 13.84
CA ALA A 413 7.84 -8.89 12.54
C ALA A 413 8.72 -8.34 11.42
N PHE A 414 9.25 -9.21 10.56
CA PHE A 414 10.01 -8.82 9.39
C PHE A 414 9.16 -8.89 8.13
N THR A 415 9.59 -8.16 7.10
CA THR A 415 8.91 -8.10 5.81
C THR A 415 9.11 -9.41 5.04
N LEU A 416 8.02 -10.16 4.79
CA LEU A 416 8.09 -11.39 4.00
C LEU A 416 8.34 -11.14 2.52
N THR A 417 7.78 -10.12 1.97
CA THR A 417 7.59 -9.85 0.55
C THR A 417 6.83 -10.97 -0.20
N PRO A 418 6.06 -10.65 -1.25
CA PRO A 418 5.39 -11.70 -2.02
C PRO A 418 6.38 -12.62 -2.73
N MET A 419 7.55 -12.10 -3.11
CA MET A 419 8.58 -12.86 -3.80
C MET A 419 9.27 -13.85 -2.85
N GLY A 420 9.57 -13.44 -1.62
CA GLY A 420 10.13 -14.32 -0.60
C GLY A 420 9.16 -15.44 -0.23
N ASP A 421 7.88 -15.10 -0.06
CA ASP A 421 6.84 -16.08 0.26
C ASP A 421 6.63 -17.09 -0.88
N LEU A 422 6.61 -16.64 -2.12
CA LEU A 422 6.51 -17.51 -3.31
C LEU A 422 7.75 -18.40 -3.48
N LEU A 423 8.94 -17.85 -3.21
CA LEU A 423 10.20 -18.58 -3.29
C LEU A 423 10.23 -19.75 -2.29
N ARG A 424 9.86 -19.48 -1.02
CA ARG A 424 9.79 -20.50 0.04
C ARG A 424 8.81 -21.62 -0.29
N ASN A 425 7.62 -21.28 -0.80
CA ASN A 425 6.57 -22.26 -1.03
C ASN A 425 6.72 -23.03 -2.34
N PHE A 426 7.27 -22.42 -3.39
CA PHE A 426 7.24 -22.98 -4.76
C PHE A 426 8.58 -22.90 -5.49
N GLY A 427 9.64 -22.49 -4.81
CA GLY A 427 10.96 -22.32 -5.41
C GLY A 427 11.04 -21.19 -6.45
N PRO A 428 12.13 -21.13 -7.22
CA PRO A 428 12.42 -20.06 -8.16
C PRO A 428 11.34 -19.77 -9.19
N ILE A 429 10.68 -20.80 -9.71
CA ILE A 429 9.61 -20.67 -10.73
C ILE A 429 8.33 -20.11 -10.09
N GLY A 430 8.12 -20.33 -8.81
CA GLY A 430 6.99 -19.82 -8.06
C GLY A 430 6.90 -18.30 -8.08
N VAL A 431 8.05 -17.62 -8.04
CA VAL A 431 8.13 -16.14 -8.01
C VAL A 431 7.46 -15.50 -9.23
N PRO A 432 7.91 -15.73 -10.48
CA PRO A 432 7.25 -15.12 -11.63
C PRO A 432 5.82 -15.61 -11.82
N LEU A 433 5.51 -16.88 -11.58
CA LEU A 433 4.16 -17.42 -11.78
C LEU A 433 3.14 -16.83 -10.79
N GLY A 434 3.47 -16.76 -9.51
CA GLY A 434 2.60 -16.14 -8.51
C GLY A 434 2.38 -14.65 -8.80
N MET A 435 3.44 -13.93 -9.18
CA MET A 435 3.33 -12.53 -9.53
C MET A 435 2.53 -12.29 -10.84
N ILE A 436 2.52 -13.23 -11.80
CA ILE A 436 1.60 -13.20 -12.95
C ILE A 436 0.15 -13.28 -12.48
N ILE A 437 -0.17 -14.18 -11.53
CA ILE A 437 -1.52 -14.31 -10.97
C ILE A 437 -1.96 -13.00 -10.33
N LEU A 438 -1.09 -12.37 -9.53
CA LEU A 438 -1.37 -11.08 -8.92
C LEU A 438 -1.57 -9.99 -9.98
N GLY A 439 -0.78 -10.00 -11.05
CA GLY A 439 -0.94 -9.07 -12.18
C GLY A 439 -2.29 -9.22 -12.89
N ILE A 440 -2.76 -10.45 -13.11
CA ILE A 440 -4.10 -10.73 -13.66
C ILE A 440 -5.19 -10.20 -12.73
N PHE A 441 -5.05 -10.40 -11.42
CA PHE A 441 -5.98 -9.90 -10.42
C PHE A 441 -6.05 -8.36 -10.40
N LEU A 442 -4.91 -7.68 -10.41
CA LEU A 442 -4.84 -6.22 -10.54
C LEU A 442 -5.49 -5.72 -11.84
N ARG A 443 -5.29 -6.45 -12.94
CA ARG A 443 -5.91 -6.13 -14.23
C ARG A 443 -7.43 -6.25 -14.17
N LEU A 444 -7.93 -7.27 -13.48
CA LEU A 444 -9.36 -7.46 -13.26
C LEU A 444 -9.96 -6.25 -12.52
N ILE A 445 -9.35 -5.84 -11.39
CA ILE A 445 -9.80 -4.67 -10.60
C ILE A 445 -9.80 -3.41 -11.48
N TYR A 446 -8.71 -3.15 -12.20
CA TYR A 446 -8.57 -1.96 -13.04
C TYR A 446 -9.61 -1.91 -14.17
N SER A 447 -9.80 -3.03 -14.88
CA SER A 447 -10.71 -3.10 -16.01
C SER A 447 -12.18 -3.06 -15.58
N SER A 448 -12.53 -3.58 -14.41
CA SER A 448 -13.91 -3.57 -13.91
C SER A 448 -14.33 -2.22 -13.35
N LEU A 449 -13.42 -1.49 -12.72
CA LEU A 449 -13.78 -0.30 -11.95
C LEU A 449 -13.29 1.03 -12.54
N ARG A 450 -12.20 1.00 -13.31
CA ARG A 450 -11.50 2.24 -13.73
C ARG A 450 -11.37 2.41 -15.24
N GLU A 451 -10.87 1.39 -15.95
CA GLU A 451 -10.54 1.50 -17.37
C GLU A 451 -11.80 1.67 -18.21
N ASN A 452 -11.85 2.73 -19.03
CA ASN A 452 -12.98 3.05 -19.91
C ASN A 452 -14.34 3.16 -19.20
N GLN A 453 -14.33 3.43 -17.87
CA GLN A 453 -15.55 3.59 -17.10
C GLN A 453 -15.90 5.07 -16.93
N GLU A 454 -17.21 5.36 -16.95
CA GLU A 454 -17.70 6.65 -16.53
C GLU A 454 -17.42 6.84 -15.04
N PHE A 455 -17.22 8.11 -14.64
CA PHE A 455 -17.01 8.43 -13.25
C PHE A 455 -18.25 8.08 -12.42
N SER A 456 -18.01 7.37 -11.33
CA SER A 456 -19.02 7.10 -10.31
C SER A 456 -18.37 7.12 -8.93
N PHE A 457 -19.02 7.70 -7.92
CA PHE A 457 -18.51 7.74 -6.54
C PHE A 457 -18.25 6.34 -6.01
N TRP A 458 -19.17 5.42 -6.20
CA TRP A 458 -19.02 4.07 -5.68
C TRP A 458 -17.88 3.29 -6.38
N ARG A 459 -17.73 3.43 -7.73
CA ARG A 459 -16.61 2.80 -8.46
C ARG A 459 -15.26 3.37 -8.03
N ALA A 460 -15.19 4.69 -7.86
CA ALA A 460 -13.97 5.36 -7.41
C ALA A 460 -13.57 4.90 -5.99
N THR A 461 -14.55 4.78 -5.10
CA THR A 461 -14.34 4.31 -3.71
C THR A 461 -13.91 2.84 -3.68
N MET A 462 -14.64 1.97 -4.39
CA MET A 462 -14.27 0.56 -4.49
C MET A 462 -12.86 0.37 -5.08
N TYR A 463 -12.54 1.13 -6.14
CA TYR A 463 -11.21 1.09 -6.75
C TYR A 463 -10.11 1.55 -5.78
N TYR A 464 -10.36 2.61 -5.03
CA TYR A 464 -9.44 3.07 -3.99
C TYR A 464 -9.23 1.99 -2.92
N MET A 465 -10.29 1.43 -2.37
CA MET A 465 -10.22 0.43 -1.31
C MET A 465 -9.44 -0.81 -1.75
N LEU A 466 -9.73 -1.34 -2.95
CA LEU A 466 -9.06 -2.52 -3.48
C LEU A 466 -7.60 -2.25 -3.89
N LEU A 467 -7.30 -1.10 -4.50
CA LEU A 467 -5.91 -0.81 -4.89
C LEU A 467 -5.00 -0.56 -3.70
N THR A 468 -5.49 0.10 -2.64
CA THR A 468 -4.72 0.40 -1.44
C THR A 468 -4.78 -0.70 -0.38
N GLY A 469 -5.65 -1.69 -0.55
CA GLY A 469 -5.74 -2.86 0.30
C GLY A 469 -4.54 -3.80 0.13
N ILE A 470 -3.90 -3.81 -1.02
CA ILE A 470 -2.76 -4.67 -1.29
C ILE A 470 -1.48 -4.11 -0.66
N SER A 471 -0.94 -4.83 0.32
CA SER A 471 0.34 -4.52 0.95
C SER A 471 1.44 -5.42 0.40
N TYR A 472 2.30 -4.88 -0.47
CA TYR A 472 3.42 -5.65 -1.06
C TYR A 472 4.54 -6.01 -0.07
N GLU A 473 4.38 -5.70 1.21
CA GLU A 473 5.27 -6.13 2.29
C GLU A 473 4.80 -7.43 2.95
N GLY A 474 3.57 -7.87 2.67
CA GLY A 474 2.95 -9.02 3.32
C GLY A 474 3.18 -10.35 2.62
N SER A 475 2.60 -11.40 3.20
CA SER A 475 2.53 -12.75 2.63
C SER A 475 1.70 -12.76 1.35
N PHE A 476 2.19 -13.46 0.32
CA PHE A 476 1.47 -13.63 -0.95
C PHE A 476 0.10 -14.29 -0.77
N GLY A 477 0.01 -15.29 0.13
CA GLY A 477 -1.23 -16.03 0.40
C GLY A 477 -2.38 -15.16 0.91
N LEU A 478 -2.09 -14.00 1.49
CA LEU A 478 -3.08 -13.10 2.06
C LEU A 478 -3.60 -12.04 1.08
N PHE A 479 -2.91 -11.73 -0.01
CA PHE A 479 -3.27 -10.59 -0.87
C PHE A 479 -4.68 -10.69 -1.44
N ILE A 480 -4.97 -11.74 -2.17
CA ILE A 480 -6.27 -11.91 -2.82
C ILE A 480 -7.39 -12.10 -1.78
N PRO A 481 -7.24 -12.96 -0.75
CA PRO A 481 -8.26 -13.12 0.28
C PRO A 481 -8.55 -11.84 1.08
N TYR A 482 -7.51 -11.08 1.40
CA TYR A 482 -7.65 -9.83 2.13
C TYR A 482 -8.40 -8.79 1.30
N ASP A 483 -8.04 -8.67 0.03
CA ASP A 483 -8.67 -7.74 -0.90
C ASP A 483 -10.15 -8.11 -1.18
N ILE A 484 -10.47 -9.40 -1.25
CA ILE A 484 -11.86 -9.88 -1.31
C ILE A 484 -12.64 -9.43 -0.07
N LYS A 485 -12.08 -9.56 1.13
CA LYS A 485 -12.74 -9.10 2.36
C LYS A 485 -12.92 -7.58 2.39
N ILE A 486 -11.92 -6.82 2.00
CA ILE A 486 -12.04 -5.37 1.86
C ILE A 486 -13.16 -5.04 0.87
N GLY A 487 -13.22 -5.73 -0.27
CA GLY A 487 -14.27 -5.57 -1.25
C GLY A 487 -15.67 -5.83 -0.68
N LEU A 488 -15.84 -6.90 0.11
CA LEU A 488 -17.12 -7.21 0.77
C LEU A 488 -17.53 -6.13 1.78
N VAL A 489 -16.59 -5.67 2.61
CA VAL A 489 -16.85 -4.58 3.57
C VAL A 489 -17.19 -3.28 2.84
N SER A 490 -16.47 -2.95 1.77
CA SER A 490 -16.78 -1.79 0.93
C SER A 490 -18.15 -1.88 0.26
N ILE A 491 -18.54 -3.06 -0.22
CA ILE A 491 -19.90 -3.26 -0.74
C ILE A 491 -20.94 -2.96 0.34
N LEU A 492 -20.72 -3.42 1.57
CA LEU A 492 -21.62 -3.15 2.70
C LEU A 492 -21.67 -1.65 3.03
N GLY A 493 -20.53 -0.97 3.10
CA GLY A 493 -20.47 0.47 3.35
C GLY A 493 -21.17 1.27 2.26
N LEU A 494 -20.91 0.97 0.98
CA LEU A 494 -21.57 1.61 -0.16
C LEU A 494 -23.08 1.31 -0.21
N PHE A 495 -23.51 0.12 0.21
CA PHE A 495 -24.91 -0.22 0.35
C PHE A 495 -25.60 0.64 1.43
N ILE A 496 -24.96 0.84 2.58
CA ILE A 496 -25.44 1.75 3.64
C ILE A 496 -25.60 3.17 3.07
N ILE A 497 -24.60 3.68 2.38
CA ILE A 497 -24.65 5.00 1.72
C ILE A 497 -25.81 5.10 0.74
N TRP A 498 -25.95 4.13 -0.14
CA TRP A 498 -27.04 4.08 -1.11
C TRP A 498 -28.42 4.07 -0.44
N PHE A 499 -28.60 3.25 0.59
CA PHE A 499 -29.84 3.15 1.35
C PHE A 499 -30.22 4.48 2.00
N LEU A 500 -29.25 5.14 2.66
CA LEU A 500 -29.46 6.43 3.30
C LEU A 500 -29.76 7.54 2.29
N ILE A 501 -29.09 7.58 1.15
CA ILE A 501 -29.38 8.54 0.08
C ILE A 501 -30.81 8.35 -0.42
N LYS A 502 -31.25 7.10 -0.63
CA LYS A 502 -32.62 6.80 -1.06
C LYS A 502 -33.64 7.27 -0.05
N LYS A 503 -33.42 6.98 1.24
CA LYS A 503 -34.33 7.38 2.35
C LYS A 503 -34.44 8.91 2.48
N LEU A 504 -33.33 9.64 2.39
CA LEU A 504 -33.28 11.09 2.48
C LEU A 504 -33.97 11.77 1.27
N ARG A 505 -33.89 11.18 0.08
CA ARG A 505 -34.61 11.69 -1.10
C ARG A 505 -36.15 11.61 -0.95
N VAL A 506 -36.64 10.56 -0.33
CA VAL A 506 -38.09 10.36 -0.10
C VAL A 506 -38.62 11.37 0.91
N GLN A 507 -37.81 11.84 1.84
CA GLN A 507 -38.20 12.79 2.89
C GLN A 507 -38.11 14.27 2.47
N SER A 508 -37.43 14.60 1.36
CA SER A 508 -37.45 15.97 0.85
C SER A 508 -38.81 16.22 0.16
N PRO A 509 -39.67 17.13 0.66
CA PRO A 509 -40.91 17.43 0.00
C PRO A 509 -40.62 17.92 -1.41
N ARG A 510 -41.30 17.34 -2.40
CA ARG A 510 -41.35 17.88 -3.75
C ARG A 510 -41.83 19.32 -3.63
N PHE A 511 -40.96 20.29 -3.62
CA PHE A 511 -41.39 21.65 -3.94
C PHE A 511 -42.00 21.55 -5.32
N ALA A 512 -43.34 21.57 -5.33
CA ALA A 512 -44.09 21.75 -6.55
C ALA A 512 -43.54 22.99 -7.26
N ARG A 513 -42.98 22.80 -8.41
CA ARG A 513 -42.65 23.90 -9.31
C ARG A 513 -43.97 24.56 -9.69
N PRO A 514 -44.10 25.87 -9.55
CA PRO A 514 -45.20 26.58 -10.15
C PRO A 514 -45.20 26.44 -11.67
#